data_b33a257fb3415c19bf7ea5d62bb86665
#
_entry.id   b33a257fb3415c19bf7ea5d62bb86665
#
_cell.length_a   1.000
_cell.length_b   1.000
_cell.length_c   1.000
_cell.angle_alpha   90.00
_cell.angle_beta   90.00
_cell.angle_gamma   90.00
#
_symmetry.space_group_name_H-M   'P 1'
#
loop_
_entity.id
_entity.type
_entity.pdbx_description
1 polymer ?
#
loop_
_entity_poly.entity_id
_entity_poly.type
_entity_poly.pdbx_seq_one_letter_code
_entity_poly.pdbx_strand_id
1 'polypeptide(L)'
;EQTKEKAMNKAQGARTPTRIAKTGPLRVAGAMSGTSLDGVDIAVIDTDGHDILGFGASGYREYSAAERKVIAAGFGKWAGAEVQAAAQIVESAHLEALDAYREVDLIGFHGQTLAHAPRLQGTLQVGCGDVIADTLGVPVVWDFRTADVQLGGEGAPLAPFFHHACARYAGLTGPVAFLNLGGVGNLTWVDPSIERPESEGALLAFDTGPANAPINDLMQSRLGLACDKDGKIASGGEVETGALELFLAEPYFSRMPPKSLDRNDFSEMIALVTELSDADAAATLTAMCAAGVAEAMQHCPRLPERVLVTGGGRHNPVLMQMLAVSLDCPVVPVEDIGLDGDMLEAQAFGYLAVRVARGMPTSCPGTTGVRAAVGGGTVSMPSQ
;
A
#
# COMPACT_ATOMS: atom_id res chain seq x y z
N GLU A 1 22.27 -42.36 24.90
CA GLU A 1 22.66 -40.95 25.11
C GLU A 1 23.39 -40.37 23.90
N GLN A 2 24.27 -41.10 23.23
CA GLN A 2 25.02 -40.64 22.04
C GLN A 2 24.17 -40.45 20.77
N THR A 3 22.93 -40.97 20.72
CA THR A 3 22.03 -40.89 19.57
C THR A 3 21.14 -39.65 19.66
N LYS A 4 20.93 -39.05 20.84
CA LYS A 4 20.20 -37.81 21.06
C LYS A 4 21.06 -36.57 20.83
N GLU A 5 22.35 -36.63 21.10
CA GLU A 5 23.29 -35.54 20.85
C GLU A 5 23.55 -35.29 19.34
N LYS A 6 23.50 -36.35 18.51
CA LYS A 6 23.62 -36.23 17.06
C LYS A 6 22.38 -35.64 16.37
N ALA A 7 21.20 -35.69 16.99
CA ALA A 7 19.98 -35.10 16.48
C ALA A 7 19.84 -33.61 16.83
N MET A 8 20.47 -33.16 17.94
CA MET A 8 20.47 -31.74 18.34
C MET A 8 21.49 -30.88 17.58
N ASN A 9 22.54 -31.47 17.01
CA ASN A 9 23.58 -30.76 16.26
C ASN A 9 23.27 -30.60 14.75
N LYS A 10 22.08 -31.02 14.29
CA LYS A 10 21.65 -30.86 12.89
C LYS A 10 20.74 -29.64 12.66
N ALA A 11 20.41 -28.87 13.70
CA ALA A 11 19.53 -27.69 13.65
C ALA A 11 20.27 -26.33 13.74
N GLN A 12 21.61 -26.33 13.63
CA GLN A 12 22.41 -25.11 13.61
C GLN A 12 23.24 -25.01 12.34
N GLY A 13 22.61 -24.58 11.28
CA GLY A 13 23.23 -24.25 10.02
C GLY A 13 22.26 -23.47 9.18
N ALA A 14 21.74 -22.34 9.71
CA ALA A 14 21.11 -21.31 8.89
C ALA A 14 22.16 -20.87 7.87
N ARG A 15 22.03 -21.32 6.63
CA ARG A 15 22.87 -20.87 5.52
C ARG A 15 22.57 -19.40 5.31
N THR A 16 23.47 -18.52 5.73
CA THR A 16 23.47 -17.14 5.24
C THR A 16 23.57 -17.21 3.73
N PRO A 17 22.56 -16.79 2.96
CA PRO A 17 22.63 -16.86 1.52
C PRO A 17 23.71 -15.90 1.04
N THR A 18 24.82 -16.42 0.59
CA THR A 18 25.92 -15.63 0.00
C THR A 18 25.56 -15.07 -1.37
N ARG A 19 24.38 -15.41 -1.89
CA ARG A 19 23.91 -14.94 -3.20
C ARG A 19 22.39 -15.18 -3.34
N ILE A 20 21.67 -14.15 -3.78
CA ILE A 20 20.24 -14.25 -4.15
C ILE A 20 20.13 -15.09 -5.44
N ALA A 21 19.24 -16.10 -5.45
CA ALA A 21 19.02 -16.92 -6.63
C ALA A 21 18.38 -16.09 -7.77
N LYS A 22 18.96 -16.20 -8.97
CA LYS A 22 18.50 -15.46 -10.14
C LYS A 22 17.25 -16.05 -10.82
N THR A 23 16.96 -17.31 -10.54
CA THR A 23 15.85 -18.07 -11.14
C THR A 23 15.14 -18.91 -10.10
N GLY A 24 13.88 -19.28 -10.38
CA GLY A 24 13.05 -20.06 -9.46
C GLY A 24 12.40 -19.20 -8.36
N PRO A 25 11.52 -19.78 -7.57
CA PRO A 25 10.87 -19.06 -6.47
C PRO A 25 11.84 -18.71 -5.35
N LEU A 26 11.57 -17.59 -4.70
CA LEU A 26 12.20 -17.17 -3.45
C LEU A 26 11.12 -17.06 -2.38
N ARG A 27 11.46 -17.43 -1.17
CA ARG A 27 10.67 -17.15 0.02
C ARG A 27 11.07 -15.81 0.58
N VAL A 28 10.16 -14.86 0.66
CA VAL A 28 10.49 -13.47 0.96
C VAL A 28 9.58 -12.93 2.06
N ALA A 29 10.16 -12.23 3.03
CA ALA A 29 9.41 -11.46 4.00
C ALA A 29 9.34 -9.99 3.52
N GLY A 30 8.16 -9.50 3.24
CA GLY A 30 7.91 -8.08 3.01
C GLY A 30 7.56 -7.39 4.33
N ALA A 31 8.07 -6.17 4.53
CA ALA A 31 7.81 -5.36 5.70
C ALA A 31 7.39 -3.94 5.28
N MET A 32 6.28 -3.47 5.83
CA MET A 32 5.69 -2.18 5.52
C MET A 32 5.30 -1.43 6.79
N SER A 33 5.59 -0.13 6.81
CA SER A 33 5.09 0.81 7.81
C SER A 33 4.49 2.00 7.08
N GLY A 34 3.19 2.24 7.31
CA GLY A 34 2.41 3.29 6.66
C GLY A 34 2.44 4.63 7.39
N THR A 35 1.95 5.68 6.73
CA THR A 35 1.87 7.04 7.31
C THR A 35 0.82 7.18 8.40
N SER A 36 -0.07 6.20 8.59
CA SER A 36 -0.97 6.09 9.73
C SER A 36 -0.24 5.89 11.06
N LEU A 37 1.01 5.38 11.01
CA LEU A 37 1.84 5.06 12.18
C LEU A 37 1.21 4.05 13.15
N ASP A 38 0.42 3.14 12.64
CA ASP A 38 -0.20 2.10 13.47
C ASP A 38 0.84 1.07 13.91
N GLY A 39 1.68 0.63 12.99
CA GLY A 39 2.73 -0.36 13.26
C GLY A 39 3.50 -0.79 12.02
N VAL A 40 4.10 -1.95 12.13
CA VAL A 40 4.85 -2.64 11.08
C VAL A 40 4.11 -3.91 10.71
N ASP A 41 3.66 -4.00 9.47
CA ASP A 41 3.11 -5.22 8.89
C ASP A 41 4.23 -6.06 8.27
N ILE A 42 4.17 -7.37 8.47
CA ILE A 42 5.08 -8.33 7.87
C ILE A 42 4.28 -9.45 7.24
N ALA A 43 4.65 -9.80 6.02
CA ALA A 43 4.05 -10.95 5.36
C ALA A 43 5.08 -11.71 4.54
N VAL A 44 5.03 -13.04 4.62
CA VAL A 44 5.86 -13.93 3.82
C VAL A 44 5.14 -14.30 2.54
N ILE A 45 5.86 -14.28 1.43
CA ILE A 45 5.38 -14.64 0.11
C ILE A 45 6.41 -15.53 -0.59
N ASP A 46 5.94 -16.54 -1.30
CA ASP A 46 6.74 -17.35 -2.21
C ASP A 46 6.46 -16.88 -3.64
N THR A 47 7.47 -16.32 -4.31
CA THR A 47 7.33 -15.71 -5.64
C THR A 47 8.62 -15.79 -6.45
N ASP A 48 8.48 -15.78 -7.78
CA ASP A 48 9.62 -15.62 -8.70
C ASP A 48 9.73 -14.19 -9.27
N GLY A 49 8.89 -13.25 -8.79
CA GLY A 49 8.81 -11.87 -9.27
C GLY A 49 7.91 -11.69 -10.51
N HIS A 50 7.39 -12.76 -11.07
CA HIS A 50 6.32 -12.78 -12.08
C HIS A 50 5.03 -13.30 -11.46
N ASP A 51 5.09 -14.51 -10.92
CA ASP A 51 3.95 -15.20 -10.35
C ASP A 51 4.09 -15.32 -8.83
N ILE A 52 2.95 -15.36 -8.16
CA ILE A 52 2.83 -15.71 -6.76
C ILE A 52 2.64 -17.23 -6.71
N LEU A 53 3.46 -17.92 -5.92
CA LEU A 53 3.34 -19.36 -5.72
C LEU A 53 2.63 -19.71 -4.42
N GLY A 54 2.62 -18.79 -3.47
CA GLY A 54 1.91 -18.95 -2.22
C GLY A 54 2.14 -17.81 -1.24
N PHE A 55 1.28 -17.74 -0.24
CA PHE A 55 1.40 -16.84 0.88
C PHE A 55 1.80 -17.63 2.13
N GLY A 56 2.70 -17.06 2.92
CA GLY A 56 3.19 -17.66 4.16
C GLY A 56 2.61 -16.98 5.40
N ALA A 57 3.35 -17.09 6.50
CA ALA A 57 2.97 -16.45 7.76
C ALA A 57 3.00 -14.92 7.64
N SER A 58 2.13 -14.27 8.40
CA SER A 58 2.09 -12.82 8.55
C SER A 58 2.13 -12.42 10.02
N GLY A 59 2.43 -11.18 10.29
CA GLY A 59 2.46 -10.62 11.63
C GLY A 59 2.39 -9.11 11.63
N TYR A 60 2.17 -8.58 12.81
CA TYR A 60 2.01 -7.16 13.05
C TYR A 60 2.69 -6.75 14.34
N ARG A 61 3.42 -5.63 14.31
CA ARG A 61 4.03 -5.04 15.50
C ARG A 61 3.54 -3.60 15.63
N GLU A 62 2.68 -3.35 16.60
CA GLU A 62 2.12 -2.03 16.87
C GLU A 62 3.18 -1.04 17.35
N TYR A 63 3.16 0.21 16.86
CA TYR A 63 3.95 1.30 17.44
C TYR A 63 3.34 1.77 18.75
N SER A 64 4.17 1.92 19.80
CA SER A 64 3.77 2.58 21.03
C SER A 64 3.48 4.07 20.80
N ALA A 65 2.73 4.71 21.68
CA ALA A 65 2.45 6.14 21.60
C ALA A 65 3.73 7.00 21.60
N ALA A 66 4.79 6.55 22.29
CA ALA A 66 6.09 7.22 22.30
C ALA A 66 6.79 7.13 20.94
N GLU A 67 6.80 5.95 20.32
CA GLU A 67 7.38 5.73 18.99
C GLU A 67 6.63 6.53 17.92
N ARG A 68 5.29 6.48 17.93
CA ARG A 68 4.46 7.31 17.03
C ARG A 68 4.80 8.79 17.11
N LYS A 69 4.98 9.32 18.31
CA LYS A 69 5.33 10.72 18.52
C LYS A 69 6.70 11.07 17.93
N VAL A 70 7.69 10.20 18.08
CA VAL A 70 9.04 10.41 17.53
C VAL A 70 9.00 10.36 16.01
N ILE A 71 8.33 9.37 15.41
CA ILE A 71 8.24 9.24 13.96
C ILE A 71 7.46 10.43 13.37
N ALA A 72 6.32 10.80 13.97
CA ALA A 72 5.51 11.93 13.52
C ALA A 72 6.26 13.27 13.54
N ALA A 73 7.19 13.46 14.48
CA ALA A 73 8.03 14.66 14.53
C ALA A 73 8.95 14.80 13.30
N GLY A 74 9.21 13.71 12.59
CA GLY A 74 9.99 13.68 11.35
C GLY A 74 9.19 13.97 10.08
N PHE A 75 7.86 13.96 10.12
CA PHE A 75 7.04 14.17 8.92
C PHE A 75 7.29 15.55 8.28
N GLY A 76 7.39 15.55 6.94
CA GLY A 76 7.69 16.73 6.14
C GLY A 76 9.15 17.18 6.20
N LYS A 77 10.00 16.52 7.00
CA LYS A 77 11.42 16.86 7.12
C LYS A 77 12.28 15.95 6.24
N TRP A 78 13.31 16.54 5.67
CA TRP A 78 14.25 15.87 4.77
C TRP A 78 15.58 15.52 5.42
N ALA A 79 15.91 16.16 6.54
CA ALA A 79 17.13 15.92 7.31
C ALA A 79 16.98 16.47 8.74
N GLY A 80 17.94 16.18 9.60
CA GLY A 80 18.01 16.71 10.95
C GLY A 80 17.82 15.66 12.04
N ALA A 81 17.81 16.10 13.29
CA ALA A 81 17.78 15.23 14.47
C ALA A 81 16.48 14.42 14.55
N GLU A 82 15.34 15.01 14.15
CA GLU A 82 14.05 14.32 14.18
C GLU A 82 13.96 13.21 13.12
N VAL A 83 14.56 13.44 11.93
CA VAL A 83 14.66 12.40 10.87
C VAL A 83 15.53 11.24 11.35
N GLN A 84 16.67 11.55 12.00
CA GLN A 84 17.56 10.53 12.55
C GLN A 84 16.89 9.73 13.67
N ALA A 85 16.18 10.42 14.58
CA ALA A 85 15.45 9.75 15.65
C ALA A 85 14.33 8.85 15.12
N ALA A 86 13.59 9.31 14.11
CA ALA A 86 12.57 8.50 13.44
C ALA A 86 13.18 7.27 12.77
N ALA A 87 14.32 7.41 12.07
CA ALA A 87 15.01 6.30 11.43
C ALA A 87 15.40 5.21 12.45
N GLN A 88 15.95 5.57 13.60
CA GLN A 88 16.32 4.63 14.66
C GLN A 88 15.12 3.86 15.21
N ILE A 89 13.98 4.53 15.42
CA ILE A 89 12.75 3.87 15.87
C ILE A 89 12.24 2.90 14.79
N VAL A 90 12.21 3.34 13.54
CA VAL A 90 11.77 2.50 12.41
C VAL A 90 12.65 1.26 12.27
N GLU A 91 13.98 1.41 12.30
CA GLU A 91 14.92 0.29 12.23
C GLU A 91 14.71 -0.69 13.38
N SER A 92 14.63 -0.20 14.62
CA SER A 92 14.43 -1.05 15.80
C SER A 92 13.11 -1.83 15.73
N ALA A 93 12.02 -1.15 15.35
CA ALA A 93 10.70 -1.77 15.24
C ALA A 93 10.65 -2.84 14.15
N HIS A 94 11.29 -2.58 12.99
CA HIS A 94 11.37 -3.58 11.92
C HIS A 94 12.26 -4.75 12.27
N LEU A 95 13.39 -4.54 12.95
CA LEU A 95 14.25 -5.61 13.45
C LEU A 95 13.51 -6.53 14.41
N GLU A 96 12.79 -5.93 15.38
CA GLU A 96 11.97 -6.68 16.34
C GLU A 96 10.89 -7.51 15.61
N ALA A 97 10.21 -6.89 14.67
CA ALA A 97 9.12 -7.51 13.93
C ALA A 97 9.61 -8.63 12.98
N LEU A 98 10.73 -8.43 12.30
CA LEU A 98 11.29 -9.37 11.32
C LEU A 98 12.05 -10.53 11.93
N ASP A 99 12.46 -10.48 13.22
CA ASP A 99 13.26 -11.53 13.83
C ASP A 99 12.61 -12.93 13.77
N ALA A 100 11.27 -12.97 13.91
CA ALA A 100 10.50 -14.22 13.76
C ALA A 100 10.39 -14.73 12.31
N TYR A 101 10.74 -13.91 11.32
CA TYR A 101 10.56 -14.19 9.88
C TYR A 101 11.89 -14.28 9.13
N ARG A 102 13.02 -14.38 9.82
CA ARG A 102 14.35 -14.39 9.20
C ARG A 102 14.70 -15.67 8.43
N GLU A 103 13.91 -16.74 8.55
CA GLU A 103 14.09 -17.97 7.77
C GLU A 103 13.52 -17.80 6.34
N VAL A 104 14.04 -16.81 5.61
CA VAL A 104 13.66 -16.46 4.23
C VAL A 104 14.92 -16.24 3.39
N ASP A 105 14.76 -16.23 2.08
CA ASP A 105 15.86 -15.99 1.14
C ASP A 105 16.17 -14.49 0.98
N LEU A 106 15.17 -13.62 1.26
CA LEU A 106 15.23 -12.18 0.99
C LEU A 106 14.22 -11.45 1.88
N ILE A 107 14.53 -10.21 2.23
CA ILE A 107 13.60 -9.29 2.89
C ILE A 107 13.34 -8.11 1.96
N GLY A 108 12.07 -7.72 1.81
CA GLY A 108 11.64 -6.46 1.20
C GLY A 108 11.32 -5.45 2.30
N PHE A 109 12.15 -4.44 2.48
CA PHE A 109 12.04 -3.45 3.55
C PHE A 109 11.65 -2.08 2.95
N HIS A 110 10.39 -1.69 3.12
CA HIS A 110 9.91 -0.38 2.66
C HIS A 110 10.47 0.77 3.50
N GLY A 111 10.66 0.56 4.81
CA GLY A 111 10.91 1.63 5.77
C GLY A 111 9.66 2.48 6.02
N GLN A 112 9.86 3.71 6.47
CA GLN A 112 8.79 4.67 6.77
C GLN A 112 8.94 5.93 5.93
N THR A 113 7.92 6.30 5.17
CA THR A 113 7.90 7.56 4.42
C THR A 113 7.75 8.73 5.40
N LEU A 114 8.72 9.65 5.41
CA LEU A 114 8.65 10.91 6.16
C LEU A 114 8.33 12.10 5.27
N ALA A 115 8.82 12.12 4.02
CA ALA A 115 8.60 13.21 3.09
C ALA A 115 8.48 12.67 1.66
N HIS A 116 7.56 13.25 0.90
CA HIS A 116 7.32 12.86 -0.48
C HIS A 116 6.88 14.08 -1.31
N ALA A 117 7.79 14.56 -2.16
CA ALA A 117 7.58 15.70 -3.04
C ALA A 117 8.31 15.43 -4.37
N PRO A 118 7.87 14.43 -5.15
CA PRO A 118 8.63 13.85 -6.26
C PRO A 118 9.03 14.86 -7.32
N ARG A 119 8.18 15.87 -7.59
CA ARG A 119 8.45 16.92 -8.60
C ARG A 119 9.30 18.08 -8.08
N LEU A 120 9.55 18.16 -6.77
CA LEU A 120 10.22 19.29 -6.13
C LEU A 120 11.54 18.88 -5.48
N GLN A 121 11.50 17.90 -4.58
CA GLN A 121 12.63 17.56 -3.72
C GLN A 121 12.95 16.07 -3.72
N GLY A 122 12.01 15.21 -4.09
CA GLY A 122 12.21 13.77 -4.13
C GLY A 122 11.31 13.00 -3.18
N THR A 123 11.81 11.91 -2.65
CA THR A 123 11.11 11.06 -1.69
C THR A 123 12.08 10.63 -0.58
N LEU A 124 11.59 10.48 0.63
CA LEU A 124 12.40 10.04 1.77
C LEU A 124 11.64 8.96 2.54
N GLN A 125 12.13 7.74 2.44
CA GLN A 125 11.80 6.62 3.30
C GLN A 125 12.97 6.40 4.25
N VAL A 126 12.73 6.46 5.56
CA VAL A 126 13.76 6.25 6.57
C VAL A 126 13.84 4.80 7.00
N GLY A 127 15.02 4.44 7.48
CA GLY A 127 15.48 3.11 7.79
C GLY A 127 16.57 2.66 6.82
N CYS A 128 17.57 1.95 7.33
CA CYS A 128 18.74 1.52 6.57
C CYS A 128 18.70 0.01 6.34
N GLY A 129 18.59 -0.42 5.08
CA GLY A 129 18.58 -1.82 4.71
C GLY A 129 19.89 -2.54 5.04
N ASP A 130 21.02 -1.84 5.06
CA ASP A 130 22.30 -2.44 5.47
C ASP A 130 22.25 -2.86 6.94
N VAL A 131 21.70 -2.02 7.82
CA VAL A 131 21.54 -2.33 9.25
C VAL A 131 20.64 -3.55 9.45
N ILE A 132 19.53 -3.60 8.71
CA ILE A 132 18.61 -4.76 8.77
C ILE A 132 19.29 -6.03 8.26
N ALA A 133 20.00 -5.96 7.13
CA ALA A 133 20.71 -7.10 6.54
C ALA A 133 21.77 -7.65 7.47
N ASP A 134 22.62 -6.79 8.02
CA ASP A 134 23.71 -7.18 8.91
C ASP A 134 23.19 -7.79 10.23
N THR A 135 22.10 -7.23 10.77
CA THR A 135 21.57 -7.69 12.05
C THR A 135 20.86 -9.04 11.92
N LEU A 136 20.07 -9.22 10.85
CA LEU A 136 19.27 -10.44 10.65
C LEU A 136 20.02 -11.54 9.89
N GLY A 137 21.15 -11.20 9.24
CA GLY A 137 21.90 -12.14 8.42
C GLY A 137 21.19 -12.56 7.13
N VAL A 138 20.27 -11.75 6.63
CA VAL A 138 19.45 -12.00 5.44
C VAL A 138 19.63 -10.85 4.45
N PRO A 139 19.75 -11.10 3.12
CA PRO A 139 19.73 -10.03 2.14
C PRO A 139 18.47 -9.18 2.22
N VAL A 140 18.60 -7.85 2.03
CA VAL A 140 17.50 -6.89 2.12
C VAL A 140 17.43 -6.07 0.85
N VAL A 141 16.24 -5.93 0.29
CA VAL A 141 15.92 -4.94 -0.76
C VAL A 141 15.14 -3.80 -0.11
N TRP A 142 15.56 -2.57 -0.40
CA TRP A 142 14.98 -1.36 0.16
C TRP A 142 15.11 -0.18 -0.82
N ASP A 143 14.67 1.01 -0.42
CA ASP A 143 14.71 2.23 -1.26
C ASP A 143 13.99 2.06 -2.61
N PHE A 144 12.77 1.53 -2.58
CA PHE A 144 12.02 1.16 -3.79
C PHE A 144 11.60 2.34 -4.65
N ARG A 145 11.56 3.58 -4.11
CA ARG A 145 10.90 4.73 -4.74
C ARG A 145 11.84 5.73 -5.39
N THR A 146 13.07 5.85 -4.87
CA THR A 146 14.02 6.91 -5.27
C THR A 146 14.35 6.87 -6.76
N ALA A 147 14.59 5.69 -7.32
CA ALA A 147 14.95 5.55 -8.74
C ALA A 147 13.79 5.99 -9.66
N ASP A 148 12.56 5.63 -9.37
CA ASP A 148 11.37 6.06 -10.12
C ASP A 148 11.23 7.58 -10.11
N VAL A 149 11.34 8.21 -8.93
CA VAL A 149 11.26 9.66 -8.76
C VAL A 149 12.38 10.38 -9.50
N GLN A 150 13.62 9.88 -9.43
CA GLN A 150 14.76 10.46 -10.17
C GLN A 150 14.58 10.38 -11.71
N LEU A 151 13.84 9.39 -12.18
CA LEU A 151 13.52 9.22 -13.61
C LEU A 151 12.22 9.93 -14.02
N GLY A 152 11.63 10.71 -13.12
CA GLY A 152 10.49 11.59 -13.39
C GLY A 152 9.13 10.97 -13.14
N GLY A 153 9.08 9.82 -12.46
CA GLY A 153 7.85 9.22 -11.92
C GLY A 153 7.43 9.84 -10.59
N GLU A 154 6.23 9.53 -10.17
CA GLU A 154 5.69 9.98 -8.86
C GLU A 154 6.21 9.12 -7.68
N GLY A 155 6.93 8.01 -7.92
CA GLY A 155 7.41 7.10 -6.87
C GLY A 155 6.34 6.29 -6.15
N ALA A 156 5.09 6.54 -6.48
CA ALA A 156 3.90 5.85 -5.98
C ALA A 156 2.77 5.90 -7.03
N PRO A 157 1.84 4.92 -7.05
CA PRO A 157 1.87 3.68 -6.29
C PRO A 157 2.82 2.63 -6.89
N LEU A 158 3.38 1.74 -6.05
CA LEU A 158 4.20 0.61 -6.50
C LEU A 158 3.46 -0.75 -6.40
N ALA A 159 2.40 -0.81 -5.61
CA ALA A 159 1.55 -2.00 -5.48
C ALA A 159 0.92 -2.52 -6.80
N PRO A 160 0.70 -1.72 -7.87
CA PRO A 160 0.07 -2.19 -9.10
C PRO A 160 0.70 -3.41 -9.73
N PHE A 161 2.03 -3.53 -9.69
CA PHE A 161 2.74 -4.71 -10.20
C PHE A 161 2.38 -5.99 -9.41
N PHE A 162 2.21 -5.85 -8.10
CA PHE A 162 1.75 -6.93 -7.24
C PHE A 162 0.27 -7.23 -7.44
N HIS A 163 -0.58 -6.21 -7.62
CA HIS A 163 -2.00 -6.40 -7.94
C HIS A 163 -2.19 -7.20 -9.23
N HIS A 164 -1.34 -7.00 -10.23
CA HIS A 164 -1.34 -7.81 -11.44
C HIS A 164 -1.05 -9.28 -11.15
N ALA A 165 -0.02 -9.55 -10.34
CA ALA A 165 0.30 -10.92 -9.92
C ALA A 165 -0.83 -11.54 -9.07
N CYS A 166 -1.48 -10.76 -8.20
CA CYS A 166 -2.63 -11.21 -7.42
C CYS A 166 -3.81 -11.60 -8.30
N ALA A 167 -4.14 -10.80 -9.33
CA ALA A 167 -5.21 -11.12 -10.27
C ALA A 167 -4.95 -12.44 -11.00
N ARG A 168 -3.71 -12.67 -11.45
CA ARG A 168 -3.29 -13.93 -12.09
C ARG A 168 -3.32 -15.10 -11.11
N TYR A 169 -2.83 -14.91 -9.88
CA TYR A 169 -2.86 -15.93 -8.82
C TYR A 169 -4.29 -16.38 -8.50
N ALA A 170 -5.24 -15.44 -8.48
CA ALA A 170 -6.67 -15.73 -8.29
C ALA A 170 -7.35 -16.33 -9.53
N GLY A 171 -6.62 -16.56 -10.63
CA GLY A 171 -7.15 -17.12 -11.88
C GLY A 171 -8.09 -16.19 -12.63
N LEU A 172 -8.01 -14.88 -12.41
CA LEU A 172 -8.82 -13.91 -13.13
C LEU A 172 -8.26 -13.73 -14.55
N THR A 173 -9.16 -13.61 -15.52
CA THR A 173 -8.78 -13.53 -16.94
C THR A 173 -9.24 -12.25 -17.62
N GLY A 174 -10.24 -11.58 -17.07
CA GLY A 174 -10.73 -10.28 -17.53
C GLY A 174 -10.22 -9.13 -16.69
N PRO A 175 -10.43 -7.86 -17.12
CA PRO A 175 -9.97 -6.71 -16.41
C PRO A 175 -10.65 -6.58 -15.04
N VAL A 176 -9.87 -6.23 -14.04
CA VAL A 176 -10.35 -6.00 -12.66
C VAL A 176 -9.76 -4.72 -12.11
N ALA A 177 -10.38 -4.17 -11.08
CA ALA A 177 -9.82 -3.03 -10.36
C ALA A 177 -9.57 -3.39 -8.88
N PHE A 178 -8.37 -3.11 -8.39
CA PHE A 178 -8.09 -3.07 -6.97
C PHE A 178 -8.31 -1.65 -6.47
N LEU A 179 -9.15 -1.49 -5.46
CA LEU A 179 -9.48 -0.20 -4.85
C LEU A 179 -9.02 -0.20 -3.39
N ASN A 180 -7.95 0.53 -3.11
CA ASN A 180 -7.50 0.76 -1.74
C ASN A 180 -8.25 1.97 -1.15
N LEU A 181 -9.02 1.76 -0.09
CA LEU A 181 -9.73 2.78 0.66
C LEU A 181 -9.01 3.05 1.99
N GLY A 182 -7.90 3.79 1.89
CA GLY A 182 -7.17 4.38 3.02
C GLY A 182 -7.73 5.77 3.37
N GLY A 183 -6.85 6.73 3.69
CA GLY A 183 -7.26 8.14 3.84
C GLY A 183 -7.69 8.76 2.50
N VAL A 184 -6.96 8.43 1.45
CA VAL A 184 -7.23 8.71 0.03
C VAL A 184 -7.59 7.39 -0.63
N GLY A 185 -8.50 7.42 -1.59
CA GLY A 185 -8.84 6.27 -2.43
C GLY A 185 -7.85 6.13 -3.58
N ASN A 186 -7.29 4.95 -3.76
CA ASN A 186 -6.37 4.63 -4.87
C ASN A 186 -6.89 3.44 -5.65
N LEU A 187 -6.96 3.57 -6.97
CA LEU A 187 -7.42 2.53 -7.88
C LEU A 187 -6.27 2.01 -8.72
N THR A 188 -6.15 0.70 -8.81
CA THR A 188 -5.33 -0.01 -9.78
C THR A 188 -6.21 -0.82 -10.71
N TRP A 189 -6.36 -0.39 -11.95
CA TRP A 189 -6.96 -1.19 -13.00
C TRP A 189 -5.93 -2.17 -13.56
N VAL A 190 -6.32 -3.42 -13.75
CA VAL A 190 -5.44 -4.54 -14.15
C VAL A 190 -6.09 -5.33 -15.27
N ASP A 191 -5.35 -5.59 -16.33
CA ASP A 191 -5.68 -6.63 -17.32
C ASP A 191 -4.73 -7.83 -17.15
N PRO A 192 -5.15 -8.89 -16.43
CA PRO A 192 -4.30 -10.04 -16.17
C PRO A 192 -4.08 -10.93 -17.39
N SER A 193 -4.79 -10.69 -18.50
CA SER A 193 -4.57 -11.41 -19.78
C SER A 193 -3.27 -10.98 -20.47
N ILE A 194 -2.74 -9.80 -20.11
CA ILE A 194 -1.45 -9.32 -20.57
C ILE A 194 -0.38 -9.89 -19.62
N GLU A 195 0.54 -10.66 -20.15
CA GLU A 195 1.49 -11.46 -19.36
C GLU A 195 2.37 -10.63 -18.44
N ARG A 196 2.84 -9.46 -18.93
CA ARG A 196 3.80 -8.61 -18.22
C ARG A 196 3.13 -7.34 -17.71
N PRO A 197 3.23 -7.02 -16.41
CA PRO A 197 2.62 -5.83 -15.82
C PRO A 197 3.14 -4.51 -16.40
N GLU A 198 4.40 -4.48 -16.86
CA GLU A 198 5.01 -3.31 -17.51
C GLU A 198 4.57 -3.08 -18.96
N SER A 199 3.85 -4.02 -19.57
CA SER A 199 3.37 -3.88 -20.94
C SER A 199 2.26 -2.85 -21.05
N GLU A 200 2.21 -2.17 -22.19
CA GLU A 200 1.15 -1.20 -22.47
C GLU A 200 -0.23 -1.85 -22.35
N GLY A 201 -1.14 -1.17 -21.66
CA GLY A 201 -2.50 -1.66 -21.43
C GLY A 201 -2.66 -2.69 -20.31
N ALA A 202 -1.58 -3.12 -19.64
CA ALA A 202 -1.68 -4.09 -18.53
C ALA A 202 -2.15 -3.43 -17.22
N LEU A 203 -1.71 -2.20 -16.96
CA LEU A 203 -1.95 -1.49 -15.71
C LEU A 203 -2.30 -0.02 -15.94
N LEU A 204 -3.21 0.48 -15.11
CA LEU A 204 -3.44 1.90 -14.90
C LEU A 204 -3.70 2.13 -13.42
N ALA A 205 -2.97 3.06 -12.79
CA ALA A 205 -3.15 3.37 -11.38
C ALA A 205 -3.22 4.89 -11.14
N PHE A 206 -4.13 5.31 -10.26
CA PHE A 206 -4.31 6.73 -9.91
C PHE A 206 -5.22 6.85 -8.68
N ASP A 207 -5.19 8.03 -8.04
CA ASP A 207 -6.05 8.33 -6.90
C ASP A 207 -7.45 8.69 -7.37
N THR A 208 -8.47 8.13 -6.69
CA THR A 208 -9.88 8.32 -7.07
C THR A 208 -10.50 9.57 -6.44
N GLY A 209 -9.99 9.96 -5.27
CA GLY A 209 -10.54 11.03 -4.46
C GLY A 209 -10.26 10.79 -2.98
N PRO A 210 -10.83 11.61 -2.10
CA PRO A 210 -10.81 11.36 -0.66
C PRO A 210 -11.53 10.05 -0.33
N ALA A 211 -11.09 9.35 0.72
CA ALA A 211 -11.75 8.15 1.22
C ALA A 211 -12.05 8.30 2.74
N ASN A 212 -11.37 7.56 3.62
CA ASN A 212 -11.71 7.63 5.05
C ASN A 212 -11.23 8.90 5.75
N ALA A 213 -10.23 9.64 5.21
CA ALA A 213 -9.65 10.77 5.94
C ALA A 213 -10.67 11.82 6.34
N PRO A 214 -11.51 12.40 5.44
CA PRO A 214 -12.47 13.41 5.84
C PRO A 214 -13.57 12.86 6.76
N ILE A 215 -13.95 11.60 6.64
CA ILE A 215 -14.91 10.95 7.54
C ILE A 215 -14.30 10.85 8.94
N ASN A 216 -13.05 10.39 9.05
CA ASN A 216 -12.36 10.28 10.33
C ASN A 216 -12.11 11.65 10.98
N ASP A 217 -11.75 12.66 10.18
CA ASP A 217 -11.56 14.03 10.66
C ASP A 217 -12.87 14.64 11.19
N LEU A 218 -14.01 14.37 10.53
CA LEU A 218 -15.33 14.72 11.01
C LEU A 218 -15.64 14.03 12.35
N MET A 219 -15.44 12.71 12.42
CA MET A 219 -15.68 11.93 13.65
C MET A 219 -14.82 12.43 14.81
N GLN A 220 -13.53 12.69 14.56
CA GLN A 220 -12.62 13.18 15.58
C GLN A 220 -13.01 14.57 16.07
N SER A 221 -13.33 15.48 15.15
CA SER A 221 -13.60 16.89 15.50
C SER A 221 -14.94 17.08 16.21
N ARG A 222 -15.97 16.34 15.80
CA ARG A 222 -17.33 16.52 16.36
C ARG A 222 -17.65 15.58 17.50
N LEU A 223 -17.15 14.35 17.48
CA LEU A 223 -17.55 13.28 18.39
C LEU A 223 -16.40 12.71 19.22
N GLY A 224 -15.14 13.09 18.94
CA GLY A 224 -13.96 12.54 19.60
C GLY A 224 -13.72 11.06 19.28
N LEU A 225 -14.30 10.56 18.16
CA LEU A 225 -14.16 9.19 17.68
C LEU A 225 -13.05 9.09 16.64
N ALA A 226 -12.34 7.97 16.63
CA ALA A 226 -11.28 7.75 15.64
C ALA A 226 -11.82 7.51 14.21
N CYS A 227 -13.01 6.92 14.08
CA CYS A 227 -13.67 6.66 12.80
C CYS A 227 -15.19 6.46 13.01
N ASP A 228 -15.96 6.44 11.93
CA ASP A 228 -17.34 5.94 11.92
C ASP A 228 -17.31 4.40 11.83
N LYS A 229 -17.23 3.76 13.01
CA LYS A 229 -17.13 2.31 13.09
C LYS A 229 -18.36 1.63 12.50
N ASP A 230 -18.14 0.74 11.52
CA ASP A 230 -19.16 0.00 10.78
C ASP A 230 -20.16 0.91 10.04
N GLY A 231 -19.83 2.18 9.79
CA GLY A 231 -20.72 3.15 9.15
C GLY A 231 -21.97 3.50 9.97
N LYS A 232 -21.93 3.34 11.28
CA LYS A 232 -23.12 3.48 12.16
C LYS A 232 -23.68 4.89 12.16
N ILE A 233 -22.84 5.90 12.10
CA ILE A 233 -23.29 7.30 12.06
C ILE A 233 -23.86 7.60 10.68
N ALA A 234 -23.13 7.27 9.61
CA ALA A 234 -23.56 7.46 8.24
C ALA A 234 -24.88 6.72 7.91
N SER A 235 -25.09 5.53 8.46
CA SER A 235 -26.32 4.74 8.22
C SER A 235 -27.60 5.40 8.73
N GLY A 236 -27.51 6.35 9.65
CA GLY A 236 -28.64 7.09 10.21
C GLY A 236 -28.89 8.44 9.54
N GLY A 237 -28.07 8.83 8.56
CA GLY A 237 -28.14 10.10 7.89
C GLY A 237 -28.68 10.02 6.45
N GLU A 238 -29.02 11.18 5.92
CA GLU A 238 -29.40 11.38 4.54
C GLU A 238 -28.28 12.12 3.78
N VAL A 239 -28.06 11.75 2.51
CA VAL A 239 -27.03 12.38 1.68
C VAL A 239 -27.53 13.74 1.19
N GLU A 240 -26.75 14.81 1.46
CA GLU A 240 -27.02 16.14 0.94
C GLU A 240 -26.56 16.23 -0.52
N THR A 241 -27.53 16.20 -1.44
CA THR A 241 -27.28 16.12 -2.88
C THR A 241 -26.53 17.36 -3.39
N GLY A 242 -26.85 18.55 -2.89
CA GLY A 242 -26.19 19.78 -3.30
C GLY A 242 -24.71 19.82 -2.95
N ALA A 243 -24.35 19.31 -1.77
CA ALA A 243 -22.94 19.17 -1.37
C ALA A 243 -22.21 18.15 -2.24
N LEU A 244 -22.85 17.03 -2.58
CA LEU A 244 -22.28 16.01 -3.47
C LEU A 244 -22.06 16.56 -4.89
N GLU A 245 -23.00 17.33 -5.45
CA GLU A 245 -22.85 17.94 -6.76
C GLU A 245 -21.71 18.96 -6.80
N LEU A 246 -21.57 19.78 -5.76
CA LEU A 246 -20.45 20.73 -5.64
C LEU A 246 -19.09 20.01 -5.54
N PHE A 247 -19.03 18.93 -4.79
CA PHE A 247 -17.83 18.10 -4.69
C PHE A 247 -17.43 17.51 -6.05
N LEU A 248 -18.36 16.95 -6.80
CA LEU A 248 -18.10 16.37 -8.13
C LEU A 248 -17.77 17.41 -9.20
N ALA A 249 -18.09 18.68 -8.98
CA ALA A 249 -17.68 19.77 -9.86
C ALA A 249 -16.19 20.13 -9.76
N GLU A 250 -15.45 19.57 -8.80
CA GLU A 250 -14.02 19.81 -8.64
C GLU A 250 -13.24 19.38 -9.89
N PRO A 251 -12.32 20.24 -10.40
CA PRO A 251 -11.56 19.94 -11.62
C PRO A 251 -10.71 18.66 -11.55
N TYR A 252 -10.46 18.17 -10.34
CA TYR A 252 -9.69 16.93 -10.12
C TYR A 252 -10.30 15.72 -10.84
N PHE A 253 -11.63 15.59 -10.80
CA PHE A 253 -12.30 14.40 -11.34
C PHE A 253 -12.17 14.29 -12.87
N SER A 254 -12.12 15.42 -13.58
CA SER A 254 -11.93 15.47 -15.03
C SER A 254 -10.47 15.33 -15.49
N ARG A 255 -9.49 15.38 -14.57
CA ARG A 255 -8.07 15.22 -14.94
C ARG A 255 -7.78 13.80 -15.37
N MET A 256 -7.04 13.66 -16.48
CA MET A 256 -6.57 12.35 -16.96
C MET A 256 -5.46 11.79 -16.06
N PRO A 257 -5.45 10.48 -15.80
CA PRO A 257 -4.30 9.82 -15.18
C PRO A 257 -3.01 9.97 -16.03
N PRO A 258 -1.84 9.97 -15.38
CA PRO A 258 -1.62 9.75 -13.95
C PRO A 258 -2.00 10.98 -13.12
N LYS A 259 -2.70 10.76 -12.02
CA LYS A 259 -3.09 11.80 -11.07
C LYS A 259 -3.00 11.27 -9.64
N SER A 260 -2.49 12.10 -8.75
CA SER A 260 -2.33 11.80 -7.33
C SER A 260 -2.92 12.91 -6.48
N LEU A 261 -3.21 12.59 -5.22
CA LEU A 261 -3.76 13.49 -4.21
C LEU A 261 -2.92 13.44 -2.95
N ASP A 262 -2.72 14.60 -2.35
CA ASP A 262 -2.35 14.67 -0.95
C ASP A 262 -3.62 14.53 -0.08
N ARG A 263 -3.47 13.98 1.13
CA ARG A 263 -4.56 13.86 2.11
C ARG A 263 -5.32 15.18 2.32
N ASN A 264 -4.63 16.32 2.22
CA ASN A 264 -5.18 17.64 2.50
C ASN A 264 -5.81 18.34 1.29
N ASP A 265 -5.69 17.78 0.08
CA ASP A 265 -6.18 18.42 -1.14
C ASP A 265 -7.71 18.65 -1.16
N PHE A 266 -8.44 17.84 -0.39
CA PHE A 266 -9.89 17.96 -0.23
C PHE A 266 -10.31 18.46 1.17
N SER A 267 -9.44 19.20 1.88
CA SER A 267 -9.79 19.77 3.19
C SER A 267 -11.03 20.69 3.14
N GLU A 268 -11.29 21.34 2.00
CA GLU A 268 -12.46 22.20 1.80
C GLU A 268 -13.78 21.42 1.70
N MET A 269 -13.76 20.12 1.37
CA MET A 269 -15.00 19.34 1.31
C MET A 269 -15.71 19.22 2.66
N ILE A 270 -14.98 19.31 3.76
CA ILE A 270 -15.58 19.33 5.11
C ILE A 270 -16.47 20.57 5.29
N ALA A 271 -16.12 21.68 4.64
CA ALA A 271 -16.93 22.90 4.68
C ALA A 271 -18.33 22.68 4.06
N LEU A 272 -18.46 21.80 3.06
CA LEU A 272 -19.73 21.48 2.41
C LEU A 272 -20.73 20.78 3.35
N VAL A 273 -20.25 20.17 4.44
CA VAL A 273 -21.08 19.42 5.39
C VAL A 273 -21.14 20.07 6.78
N THR A 274 -20.60 21.29 6.92
CA THR A 274 -20.45 21.95 8.24
C THR A 274 -21.79 22.15 8.95
N GLU A 275 -22.81 22.57 8.21
CA GLU A 275 -24.15 22.89 8.76
C GLU A 275 -25.06 21.64 8.88
N LEU A 276 -24.62 20.47 8.40
CA LEU A 276 -25.39 19.24 8.47
C LEU A 276 -25.30 18.60 9.86
N SER A 277 -26.28 17.76 10.20
CA SER A 277 -26.19 16.88 11.35
C SER A 277 -24.99 15.93 11.25
N ASP A 278 -24.53 15.37 12.35
CA ASP A 278 -23.40 14.42 12.32
C ASP A 278 -23.69 13.22 11.41
N ALA A 279 -24.92 12.72 11.42
CA ALA A 279 -25.34 11.61 10.60
C ALA A 279 -25.37 11.97 9.10
N ASP A 280 -25.98 13.11 8.74
CA ASP A 280 -26.08 13.56 7.35
C ASP A 280 -24.71 13.94 6.82
N ALA A 281 -23.86 14.59 7.62
CA ALA A 281 -22.49 14.89 7.26
C ALA A 281 -21.67 13.61 6.99
N ALA A 282 -21.77 12.62 7.85
CA ALA A 282 -21.09 11.35 7.66
C ALA A 282 -21.62 10.58 6.43
N ALA A 283 -22.93 10.56 6.21
CA ALA A 283 -23.54 9.96 5.03
C ALA A 283 -23.09 10.64 3.74
N THR A 284 -23.07 11.99 3.74
CA THR A 284 -22.65 12.80 2.58
C THR A 284 -21.18 12.59 2.25
N LEU A 285 -20.28 12.61 3.24
CA LEU A 285 -18.84 12.34 3.01
C LEU A 285 -18.61 10.90 2.52
N THR A 286 -19.37 9.94 3.01
CA THR A 286 -19.29 8.55 2.54
C THR A 286 -19.77 8.44 1.08
N ALA A 287 -20.83 9.13 0.74
CA ALA A 287 -21.31 9.21 -0.65
C ALA A 287 -20.32 9.91 -1.59
N MET A 288 -19.66 10.97 -1.13
CA MET A 288 -18.59 11.64 -1.90
C MET A 288 -17.43 10.69 -2.19
N CYS A 289 -17.04 9.85 -1.23
CA CYS A 289 -16.03 8.81 -1.46
C CYS A 289 -16.46 7.84 -2.57
N ALA A 290 -17.68 7.31 -2.50
CA ALA A 290 -18.20 6.36 -3.49
C ALA A 290 -18.36 7.02 -4.88
N ALA A 291 -18.82 8.27 -4.93
CA ALA A 291 -18.98 9.02 -6.17
C ALA A 291 -17.64 9.34 -6.84
N GLY A 292 -16.59 9.68 -6.07
CA GLY A 292 -15.24 9.86 -6.59
C GLY A 292 -14.69 8.59 -7.26
N VAL A 293 -14.99 7.42 -6.69
CA VAL A 293 -14.65 6.13 -7.31
C VAL A 293 -15.45 5.91 -8.59
N ALA A 294 -16.74 6.23 -8.61
CA ALA A 294 -17.57 6.11 -9.81
C ALA A 294 -17.06 7.00 -10.96
N GLU A 295 -16.67 8.25 -10.66
CA GLU A 295 -16.03 9.13 -11.65
C GLU A 295 -14.68 8.55 -12.13
N ALA A 296 -13.93 7.89 -11.27
CA ALA A 296 -12.67 7.28 -11.65
C ALA A 296 -12.82 6.17 -12.70
N MET A 297 -13.97 5.48 -12.76
CA MET A 297 -14.21 4.42 -13.76
C MET A 297 -14.16 4.92 -15.20
N GLN A 298 -14.44 6.21 -15.46
CA GLN A 298 -14.36 6.82 -16.79
C GLN A 298 -12.94 6.83 -17.36
N HIS A 299 -11.93 6.74 -16.51
CA HIS A 299 -10.52 6.73 -16.91
C HIS A 299 -10.01 5.31 -17.18
N CYS A 300 -10.73 4.27 -16.79
CA CYS A 300 -10.34 2.90 -17.03
C CYS A 300 -10.40 2.58 -18.53
N PRO A 301 -9.40 1.89 -19.10
CA PRO A 301 -9.39 1.50 -20.52
C PRO A 301 -10.62 0.69 -20.94
N ARG A 302 -11.12 -0.12 -20.02
CA ARG A 302 -12.38 -0.89 -20.09
C ARG A 302 -12.98 -0.97 -18.69
N LEU A 303 -14.30 -1.07 -18.57
CA LEU A 303 -14.93 -1.31 -17.29
C LEU A 303 -14.39 -2.62 -16.68
N PRO A 304 -14.00 -2.62 -15.41
CA PRO A 304 -13.55 -3.83 -14.74
C PRO A 304 -14.73 -4.79 -14.53
N GLU A 305 -14.48 -6.09 -14.64
CA GLU A 305 -15.48 -7.11 -14.36
C GLU A 305 -15.89 -7.16 -12.88
N ARG A 306 -15.04 -6.64 -12.01
CA ARG A 306 -15.28 -6.44 -10.56
C ARG A 306 -14.30 -5.44 -9.97
N VAL A 307 -14.71 -4.85 -8.85
CA VAL A 307 -13.84 -4.04 -8.00
C VAL A 307 -13.52 -4.83 -6.72
N LEU A 308 -12.23 -5.00 -6.47
CA LEU A 308 -11.65 -5.71 -5.32
C LEU A 308 -11.20 -4.66 -4.31
N VAL A 309 -11.91 -4.54 -3.20
CA VAL A 309 -11.68 -3.47 -2.22
C VAL A 309 -10.70 -3.93 -1.15
N THR A 310 -9.71 -3.11 -0.86
CA THR A 310 -8.74 -3.25 0.22
C THR A 310 -8.67 -1.97 1.06
N GLY A 311 -7.80 -1.94 2.06
CA GLY A 311 -7.72 -0.83 3.02
C GLY A 311 -8.86 -0.83 4.03
N GLY A 312 -8.80 0.06 5.02
CA GLY A 312 -9.74 0.11 6.13
C GLY A 312 -11.20 0.36 5.73
N GLY A 313 -11.42 1.05 4.59
CA GLY A 313 -12.77 1.35 4.09
C GLY A 313 -13.60 0.12 3.72
N ARG A 314 -12.97 -1.03 3.40
CA ARG A 314 -13.69 -2.29 3.13
C ARG A 314 -14.48 -2.83 4.33
N HIS A 315 -14.12 -2.39 5.53
CA HIS A 315 -14.83 -2.74 6.77
C HIS A 315 -16.05 -1.86 7.05
N ASN A 316 -16.27 -0.80 6.25
CA ASN A 316 -17.45 0.05 6.38
C ASN A 316 -18.56 -0.44 5.44
N PRO A 317 -19.60 -1.13 5.94
CA PRO A 317 -20.65 -1.70 5.10
C PRO A 317 -21.48 -0.64 4.38
N VAL A 318 -21.60 0.57 4.92
CA VAL A 318 -22.33 1.67 4.27
C VAL A 318 -21.54 2.15 3.04
N LEU A 319 -20.22 2.32 3.16
CA LEU A 319 -19.37 2.66 2.03
C LEU A 319 -19.37 1.57 0.95
N MET A 320 -19.25 0.31 1.35
CA MET A 320 -19.31 -0.84 0.43
C MET A 320 -20.65 -0.91 -0.31
N GLN A 321 -21.76 -0.64 0.38
CA GLN A 321 -23.09 -0.60 -0.23
C GLN A 321 -23.22 0.58 -1.22
N MET A 322 -22.76 1.78 -0.85
CA MET A 322 -22.78 2.95 -1.74
C MET A 322 -21.94 2.70 -3.01
N LEU A 323 -20.76 2.09 -2.88
CA LEU A 323 -19.95 1.68 -4.02
C LEU A 323 -20.69 0.65 -4.91
N ALA A 324 -21.31 -0.38 -4.32
CA ALA A 324 -22.04 -1.40 -5.06
C ALA A 324 -23.26 -0.84 -5.83
N VAL A 325 -23.86 0.25 -5.33
CA VAL A 325 -24.96 0.94 -6.02
C VAL A 325 -24.44 1.89 -7.11
N SER A 326 -23.25 2.48 -6.92
CA SER A 326 -22.69 3.48 -7.82
C SER A 326 -21.93 2.89 -9.01
N LEU A 327 -21.55 1.61 -8.94
CA LEU A 327 -20.72 0.95 -9.95
C LEU A 327 -21.49 -0.14 -10.70
N ASP A 328 -21.30 -0.21 -12.03
CA ASP A 328 -21.94 -1.21 -12.91
C ASP A 328 -21.24 -2.58 -12.88
N CYS A 329 -20.58 -2.92 -11.81
CA CYS A 329 -19.90 -4.19 -11.61
C CYS A 329 -19.90 -4.61 -10.14
N PRO A 330 -19.71 -5.91 -9.83
CA PRO A 330 -19.58 -6.38 -8.46
C PRO A 330 -18.46 -5.67 -7.68
N VAL A 331 -18.77 -5.23 -6.47
CA VAL A 331 -17.82 -4.64 -5.50
C VAL A 331 -17.71 -5.59 -4.33
N VAL A 332 -16.53 -6.17 -4.16
CA VAL A 332 -16.28 -7.20 -3.14
C VAL A 332 -14.96 -6.94 -2.41
N PRO A 333 -14.79 -7.37 -1.17
CA PRO A 333 -13.50 -7.29 -0.50
C PRO A 333 -12.50 -8.26 -1.18
N VAL A 334 -11.20 -7.97 -1.06
CA VAL A 334 -10.14 -8.81 -1.67
C VAL A 334 -10.10 -10.22 -1.07
N GLU A 335 -10.65 -10.40 0.11
CA GLU A 335 -10.80 -11.69 0.78
C GLU A 335 -11.67 -12.68 -0.02
N ASP A 336 -12.60 -12.18 -0.84
CA ASP A 336 -13.47 -13.02 -1.70
C ASP A 336 -12.68 -13.76 -2.79
N ILE A 337 -11.48 -13.31 -3.11
CA ILE A 337 -10.56 -14.00 -4.02
C ILE A 337 -9.36 -14.64 -3.31
N GLY A 338 -9.45 -14.79 -1.98
CA GLY A 338 -8.46 -15.48 -1.16
C GLY A 338 -7.21 -14.67 -0.84
N LEU A 339 -7.29 -13.34 -0.93
CA LEU A 339 -6.21 -12.44 -0.51
C LEU A 339 -6.47 -11.91 0.91
N ASP A 340 -5.43 -11.45 1.57
CA ASP A 340 -5.49 -10.81 2.89
C ASP A 340 -5.36 -9.28 2.72
N GLY A 341 -6.47 -8.56 2.88
CA GLY A 341 -6.53 -7.12 2.63
C GLY A 341 -5.68 -6.28 3.60
N ASP A 342 -5.35 -6.81 4.78
CA ASP A 342 -4.50 -6.13 5.75
C ASP A 342 -3.01 -6.33 5.44
N MET A 343 -2.66 -7.42 4.75
CA MET A 343 -1.26 -7.79 4.46
C MET A 343 -0.80 -7.46 3.03
N LEU A 344 -1.69 -6.98 2.15
CA LEU A 344 -1.37 -6.75 0.73
C LEU A 344 -0.16 -5.85 0.53
N GLU A 345 0.00 -4.78 1.32
CA GLU A 345 1.13 -3.86 1.15
C GLU A 345 2.45 -4.52 1.56
N ALA A 346 2.49 -5.24 2.68
CA ALA A 346 3.67 -5.99 3.09
C ALA A 346 4.02 -7.06 2.06
N GLN A 347 3.03 -7.81 1.59
CA GLN A 347 3.21 -8.81 0.51
C GLN A 347 3.73 -8.17 -0.77
N ALA A 348 3.24 -6.98 -1.13
CA ALA A 348 3.70 -6.24 -2.30
C ALA A 348 5.20 -5.92 -2.22
N PHE A 349 5.70 -5.46 -1.07
CA PHE A 349 7.13 -5.19 -0.91
C PHE A 349 7.99 -6.45 -0.90
N GLY A 350 7.46 -7.59 -0.44
CA GLY A 350 8.10 -8.89 -0.64
C GLY A 350 8.20 -9.27 -2.12
N TYR A 351 7.12 -9.13 -2.88
CA TYR A 351 7.08 -9.39 -4.33
C TYR A 351 8.03 -8.45 -5.10
N LEU A 352 7.97 -7.15 -4.82
CA LEU A 352 8.82 -6.15 -5.45
C LEU A 352 10.31 -6.37 -5.15
N ALA A 353 10.65 -6.89 -3.96
CA ALA A 353 12.02 -7.21 -3.61
C ALA A 353 12.64 -8.24 -4.56
N VAL A 354 11.88 -9.26 -4.97
CA VAL A 354 12.34 -10.23 -5.97
C VAL A 354 12.54 -9.57 -7.33
N ARG A 355 11.63 -8.68 -7.75
CA ARG A 355 11.76 -7.94 -9.00
C ARG A 355 13.03 -7.10 -9.01
N VAL A 356 13.29 -6.34 -7.94
CA VAL A 356 14.52 -5.55 -7.79
C VAL A 356 15.77 -6.43 -7.84
N ALA A 357 15.81 -7.48 -7.04
CA ALA A 357 16.96 -8.39 -6.98
C ALA A 357 17.28 -9.08 -8.32
N ARG A 358 16.30 -9.13 -9.22
CA ARG A 358 16.42 -9.70 -10.57
C ARG A 358 16.55 -8.66 -11.68
N GLY A 359 16.57 -7.38 -11.34
CA GLY A 359 16.65 -6.29 -12.32
C GLY A 359 15.39 -6.15 -13.20
N MET A 360 14.24 -6.58 -12.66
CA MET A 360 12.95 -6.46 -13.33
C MET A 360 12.31 -5.10 -13.00
N PRO A 361 11.45 -4.55 -13.90
CA PRO A 361 10.73 -3.33 -13.62
C PRO A 361 9.82 -3.42 -12.39
N THR A 362 9.69 -2.31 -11.66
CA THR A 362 8.81 -2.16 -10.50
C THR A 362 7.76 -1.07 -10.68
N SER A 363 7.92 -0.25 -11.74
CA SER A 363 6.97 0.80 -12.14
C SER A 363 6.99 0.99 -13.66
N CYS A 364 5.95 1.64 -14.18
CA CYS A 364 5.80 1.92 -15.61
C CYS A 364 4.91 3.18 -15.82
N PRO A 365 4.78 3.67 -17.08
CA PRO A 365 3.97 4.86 -17.37
C PRO A 365 2.53 4.81 -16.84
N GLY A 366 1.90 3.64 -16.86
CA GLY A 366 0.52 3.45 -16.38
C GLY A 366 0.38 3.46 -14.85
N THR A 367 1.48 3.44 -14.09
CA THR A 367 1.44 3.41 -12.61
C THR A 367 1.92 4.71 -11.98
N THR A 368 3.18 5.07 -12.13
CA THR A 368 3.78 6.25 -11.51
C THR A 368 3.95 7.43 -12.49
N GLY A 369 3.56 7.26 -13.75
CA GLY A 369 3.77 8.28 -14.77
C GLY A 369 5.24 8.40 -15.23
N VAL A 370 6.12 7.51 -14.80
CA VAL A 370 7.50 7.44 -15.29
C VAL A 370 7.51 7.18 -16.80
N ARG A 371 8.49 7.74 -17.54
CA ARG A 371 8.49 7.72 -19.02
C ARG A 371 8.62 6.34 -19.66
N ALA A 372 9.21 5.39 -18.96
CA ALA A 372 9.41 4.00 -19.40
C ALA A 372 9.33 3.07 -18.19
N ALA A 373 9.19 1.77 -18.41
CA ALA A 373 9.27 0.80 -17.34
C ALA A 373 10.66 0.85 -16.67
N VAL A 374 10.69 1.02 -15.35
CA VAL A 374 11.93 1.15 -14.58
C VAL A 374 11.96 0.16 -13.42
N GLY A 375 13.14 -0.40 -13.18
CA GLY A 375 13.47 -1.07 -11.92
C GLY A 375 14.12 -0.07 -10.97
N GLY A 376 13.96 -0.30 -9.69
CA GLY A 376 14.56 0.55 -8.68
C GLY A 376 14.84 -0.25 -7.41
N GLY A 377 15.41 0.43 -6.43
CA GLY A 377 15.75 -0.18 -5.17
C GLY A 377 17.22 -0.52 -5.01
N THR A 378 17.61 -0.72 -3.77
CA THR A 378 18.97 -1.07 -3.34
C THR A 378 18.97 -2.46 -2.74
N VAL A 379 19.99 -3.25 -3.05
CA VAL A 379 20.18 -4.59 -2.46
C VAL A 379 21.34 -4.53 -1.48
N SER A 380 21.07 -4.81 -0.22
CA SER A 380 22.06 -4.93 0.85
C SER A 380 22.29 -6.41 1.17
N MET A 381 23.56 -6.81 1.17
CA MET A 381 23.97 -8.17 1.56
C MET A 381 24.52 -8.13 2.99
N PRO A 382 24.23 -9.14 3.84
CA PRO A 382 24.81 -9.20 5.18
C PRO A 382 26.34 -9.24 5.10
N SER A 383 27.00 -8.53 6.00
CA SER A 383 28.45 -8.58 6.19
C SER A 383 28.87 -10.00 6.59
N GLN A 384 30.02 -10.46 6.06
CA GLN A 384 30.56 -11.80 6.35
C GLN A 384 31.18 -11.85 7.75
#